data_3fe9851c78b918e2652aa3c39ed70c03
#
_entry.id   3fe9851c78b918e2652aa3c39ed70c03
#
_cell.length_a   1.000
_cell.length_b   1.000
_cell.length_c   1.000
_cell.angle_alpha   90.00
_cell.angle_beta   90.00
_cell.angle_gamma   90.00
#
_symmetry.space_group_name_H-M   'P 1'
#
loop_
_entity.id
_entity.type
_entity.pdbx_description
1 polymer ?
#
loop_
_entity_poly.entity_id
_entity_poly.type
_entity_poly.pdbx_seq_one_letter_code
_entity_poly.pdbx_strand_id
1 'polypeptide(L)'
;STPIKSSAASDVYKRQTAAGLRYVLYVFVTDLHEPWKVIAEPSGYFLAPLGGERVGDVSNVVFTNGAIVRPDGTVYIYYASSDTRLHVATTDIKRLLDYAFHTPQDPLRSADCVKQRCDLIDRNLEFIHQQG
;
A
#
# COMPACT_ATOMS: atom_id res chain seq x y z
N SER A 1 -21.98 -8.03 -15.96
CA SER A 1 -20.70 -8.03 -15.26
C SER A 1 -19.96 -6.74 -15.57
N THR A 2 -19.81 -5.91 -14.59
CA THR A 2 -18.98 -4.71 -14.66
C THR A 2 -17.52 -5.13 -14.74
N PRO A 3 -16.77 -4.75 -15.80
CA PRO A 3 -15.33 -4.95 -15.80
C PRO A 3 -14.72 -4.10 -14.68
N ILE A 4 -14.22 -4.75 -13.67
CA ILE A 4 -13.43 -4.06 -12.63
C ILE A 4 -12.07 -3.79 -13.26
N LYS A 5 -11.89 -2.63 -13.86
CA LYS A 5 -10.57 -2.08 -14.14
C LYS A 5 -10.09 -1.42 -12.84
N SER A 6 -9.68 -2.23 -11.90
CA SER A 6 -8.92 -1.72 -10.78
C SER A 6 -7.53 -1.40 -11.27
N SER A 7 -7.16 -0.15 -11.31
CA SER A 7 -5.76 0.21 -11.24
C SER A 7 -5.35 -0.10 -9.80
N ALA A 8 -4.83 -1.30 -9.56
CA ALA A 8 -4.14 -1.58 -8.33
C ALA A 8 -2.85 -0.76 -8.39
N ALA A 9 -2.88 0.43 -7.84
CA ALA A 9 -1.67 1.17 -7.60
C ALA A 9 -1.00 0.52 -6.40
N SER A 10 0.16 -0.05 -6.64
CA SER A 10 1.03 -0.57 -5.60
C SER A 10 1.85 0.59 -5.09
N ASP A 11 1.63 0.97 -3.86
CA ASP A 11 2.46 1.97 -3.21
C ASP A 11 3.61 1.30 -2.46
N VAL A 12 4.83 1.76 -2.72
CA VAL A 12 6.02 1.33 -1.99
C VAL A 12 6.08 2.10 -0.68
N TYR A 13 5.70 1.47 0.40
CA TYR A 13 5.73 2.11 1.71
C TYR A 13 7.05 1.84 2.45
N LYS A 14 7.71 2.92 2.82
CA LYS A 14 8.92 2.92 3.63
C LYS A 14 8.55 2.74 5.10
N ARG A 15 8.76 1.55 5.62
CA ARG A 15 8.54 1.26 7.03
C ARG A 15 9.87 1.16 7.77
N GLN A 16 10.03 1.95 8.81
CA GLN A 16 11.17 1.83 9.71
C GLN A 16 10.92 0.68 10.70
N THR A 17 11.87 -0.25 10.77
CA THR A 17 11.87 -1.36 11.73
C THR A 17 13.11 -1.26 12.62
N ALA A 18 13.17 -2.05 13.70
CA ALA A 18 14.36 -2.14 14.56
C ALA A 18 15.63 -2.59 13.78
N ALA A 19 15.45 -3.27 12.64
CA ALA A 19 16.54 -3.72 11.75
C ALA A 19 16.81 -2.72 10.60
N GLY A 20 16.24 -1.51 10.62
CA GLY A 20 16.38 -0.49 9.59
C GLY A 20 15.14 -0.34 8.71
N LEU A 21 15.32 0.23 7.52
CA LEU A 21 14.24 0.47 6.57
C LEU A 21 13.82 -0.82 5.86
N ARG A 22 12.51 -0.97 5.70
CA ARG A 22 11.91 -2.06 4.93
C ARG A 22 10.90 -1.49 3.95
N TYR A 23 11.05 -1.83 2.68
CA TYR A 23 10.09 -1.46 1.65
C TYR A 23 9.20 -2.66 1.35
N VAL A 24 7.90 -2.44 1.39
CA VAL A 24 6.88 -3.47 1.19
C VAL A 24 5.81 -2.95 0.25
N LEU A 25 5.08 -3.87 -0.39
CA LEU A 25 4.00 -3.51 -1.30
C LEU A 25 2.65 -3.56 -0.59
N TYR A 26 1.89 -2.49 -0.75
CA TYR A 26 0.48 -2.40 -0.36
C TYR A 26 -0.41 -2.43 -1.59
N VAL A 27 -1.64 -2.79 -1.40
CA VAL A 27 -2.68 -2.70 -2.43
C VAL A 27 -3.77 -1.76 -1.95
N PHE A 28 -4.30 -0.99 -2.86
CA PHE A 28 -5.52 -0.21 -2.63
C PHE A 28 -6.40 -0.26 -3.87
N VAL A 29 -7.67 0.01 -3.71
CA VAL A 29 -8.65 0.01 -4.81
C VAL A 29 -9.18 1.41 -4.98
N THR A 30 -9.22 1.88 -6.23
CA THR A 30 -9.79 3.17 -6.58
C THR A 30 -11.09 3.00 -7.35
N ASP A 31 -11.90 4.05 -7.35
CA ASP A 31 -13.09 4.10 -8.19
C ASP A 31 -12.68 4.08 -9.68
N LEU A 32 -13.46 3.36 -10.48
CA LEU A 32 -13.16 3.21 -11.91
C LEU A 32 -13.31 4.53 -12.71
N HIS A 33 -14.30 5.32 -12.36
CA HIS A 33 -14.62 6.57 -13.07
C HIS A 33 -13.91 7.78 -12.44
N GLU A 34 -13.57 7.68 -11.15
CA GLU A 34 -12.87 8.70 -10.38
C GLU A 34 -11.61 8.09 -9.76
N PRO A 35 -10.55 7.83 -10.56
CA PRO A 35 -9.37 7.06 -10.11
C PRO A 35 -8.55 7.74 -8.99
N TRP A 36 -8.80 9.00 -8.71
CA TRP A 36 -8.24 9.71 -7.55
C TRP A 36 -8.92 9.34 -6.22
N LYS A 37 -10.06 8.65 -6.29
CA LYS A 37 -10.86 8.29 -5.13
C LYS A 37 -10.54 6.88 -4.68
N VAL A 38 -9.87 6.75 -3.54
CA VAL A 38 -9.58 5.46 -2.92
C VAL A 38 -10.84 4.95 -2.23
N ILE A 39 -11.28 3.74 -2.59
CA ILE A 39 -12.48 3.10 -2.05
C ILE A 39 -12.18 1.94 -1.10
N ALA A 40 -10.99 1.38 -1.16
CA ALA A 40 -10.54 0.36 -0.22
C ALA A 40 -9.02 0.45 -0.02
N GLU A 41 -8.58 0.42 1.23
CA GLU A 41 -7.17 0.52 1.61
C GLU A 41 -6.92 -0.38 2.84
N PRO A 42 -6.51 -1.64 2.64
CA PRO A 42 -6.26 -2.56 3.77
C PRO A 42 -5.02 -2.16 4.57
N SER A 43 -5.02 -2.49 5.85
CA SER A 43 -3.97 -2.11 6.80
C SER A 43 -2.63 -2.79 6.59
N GLY A 44 -2.60 -3.98 6.03
CA GLY A 44 -1.40 -4.79 5.91
C GLY A 44 -0.73 -4.65 4.55
N TYR A 45 0.57 -4.91 4.50
CA TYR A 45 1.24 -5.15 3.23
C TYR A 45 0.88 -6.55 2.71
N PHE A 46 0.82 -6.71 1.40
CA PHE A 46 0.54 -8.01 0.79
C PHE A 46 1.81 -8.72 0.28
N LEU A 47 2.88 -7.98 0.07
CA LEU A 47 4.15 -8.53 -0.36
C LEU A 47 5.33 -7.82 0.29
N ALA A 48 6.27 -8.60 0.80
CA ALA A 48 7.48 -8.13 1.46
C ALA A 48 8.65 -9.03 1.11
N PRO A 49 9.90 -8.56 1.22
CA PRO A 49 11.05 -9.40 0.96
C PRO A 49 11.14 -10.55 1.97
N LEU A 50 11.35 -11.77 1.49
CA LEU A 50 11.46 -12.99 2.28
C LEU A 50 12.78 -13.70 2.01
N GLY A 51 13.37 -14.30 3.05
CA GLY A 51 14.58 -15.12 2.91
C GLY A 51 15.70 -14.39 2.18
N GLY A 52 16.20 -14.97 1.09
CA GLY A 52 17.26 -14.41 0.25
C GLY A 52 16.90 -13.11 -0.46
N GLU A 53 15.64 -12.78 -0.58
CA GLU A 53 15.19 -11.50 -1.13
C GLU A 53 15.53 -10.29 -0.25
N ARG A 54 15.91 -10.54 1.01
CA ARG A 54 16.29 -9.50 1.97
C ARG A 54 17.69 -8.97 1.77
N VAL A 55 18.50 -9.66 0.97
CA VAL A 55 19.92 -9.36 0.81
C VAL A 55 20.24 -9.04 -0.64
N GLY A 56 20.90 -7.92 -0.87
CA GLY A 56 21.34 -7.46 -2.18
C GLY A 56 21.95 -6.07 -2.09
N ASP A 57 22.02 -5.35 -3.19
CA ASP A 57 22.59 -4.01 -3.26
C ASP A 57 21.87 -3.02 -2.33
N VAL A 58 20.56 -3.17 -2.21
CA VAL A 58 19.76 -2.44 -1.21
C VAL A 58 18.92 -3.45 -0.43
N SER A 59 19.31 -3.73 0.80
CA SER A 59 18.67 -4.77 1.63
C SER A 59 17.26 -4.40 2.07
N ASN A 60 16.41 -5.44 2.26
CA ASN A 60 15.06 -5.33 2.79
C ASN A 60 14.08 -4.49 1.95
N VAL A 61 14.24 -4.46 0.63
CA VAL A 61 13.36 -3.70 -0.24
C VAL A 61 12.70 -4.58 -1.31
N VAL A 62 11.45 -4.27 -1.62
CA VAL A 62 10.76 -4.74 -2.82
C VAL A 62 10.13 -3.55 -3.54
N PHE A 63 10.22 -3.56 -4.87
CA PHE A 63 9.60 -2.57 -5.74
C PHE A 63 8.78 -3.28 -6.80
N THR A 64 7.59 -2.77 -7.09
CA THR A 64 6.82 -3.27 -8.23
C THR A 64 7.31 -2.64 -9.52
N ASN A 65 7.46 -3.49 -10.54
CA ASN A 65 7.76 -3.07 -11.90
C ASN A 65 6.50 -3.02 -12.78
N GLY A 66 5.43 -3.65 -12.34
CA GLY A 66 4.15 -3.67 -13.02
C GLY A 66 3.30 -4.87 -12.65
N ALA A 67 2.06 -4.84 -13.07
CA ALA A 67 1.13 -5.94 -12.89
C ALA A 67 0.32 -6.16 -14.17
N ILE A 68 0.03 -7.42 -14.47
CA ILE A 68 -0.79 -7.84 -15.61
C ILE A 68 -1.94 -8.68 -15.07
N VAL A 69 -3.15 -8.33 -15.45
CA VAL A 69 -4.35 -9.11 -15.17
C VAL A 69 -4.80 -9.81 -16.45
N ARG A 70 -4.89 -11.13 -16.40
CA ARG A 70 -5.38 -11.92 -17.53
C ARG A 70 -6.91 -11.99 -17.54
N PRO A 71 -7.52 -12.32 -18.68
CA PRO A 71 -8.98 -12.49 -18.78
C PRO A 71 -9.56 -13.55 -17.83
N ASP A 72 -8.78 -14.56 -17.45
CA ASP A 72 -9.18 -15.60 -16.49
C ASP A 72 -9.13 -15.15 -15.02
N GLY A 73 -8.71 -13.91 -14.76
CA GLY A 73 -8.58 -13.35 -13.41
C GLY A 73 -7.21 -13.54 -12.77
N THR A 74 -6.29 -14.24 -13.41
CA THR A 74 -4.92 -14.39 -12.90
C THR A 74 -4.18 -13.06 -12.94
N VAL A 75 -3.54 -12.70 -11.83
CA VAL A 75 -2.73 -11.49 -11.70
C VAL A 75 -1.27 -11.88 -11.58
N TYR A 76 -0.45 -11.31 -12.43
CA TYR A 76 1.02 -11.42 -12.37
C TYR A 76 1.58 -10.09 -11.88
N ILE A 77 2.30 -10.13 -10.78
CA ILE A 77 2.94 -8.95 -10.19
C ILE A 77 4.44 -9.12 -10.34
N TYR A 78 5.04 -8.29 -11.17
CA TYR A 78 6.48 -8.27 -11.39
C TYR A 78 7.11 -7.33 -10.38
N TYR A 79 8.07 -7.82 -9.61
CA TYR A 79 8.74 -7.03 -8.61
C TYR A 79 10.23 -7.31 -8.55
N ALA A 80 10.99 -6.33 -8.11
CA ALA A 80 12.40 -6.47 -7.81
C ALA A 80 12.62 -6.57 -6.30
N SER A 81 13.55 -7.41 -5.89
CA SER A 81 13.96 -7.53 -4.48
C SER A 81 15.40 -7.10 -4.31
N SER A 82 15.66 -6.33 -3.25
CA SER A 82 16.98 -5.84 -2.81
C SER A 82 17.82 -5.25 -3.94
N ASP A 83 17.16 -4.66 -4.93
CA ASP A 83 17.76 -4.03 -6.12
C ASP A 83 18.66 -4.98 -6.94
N THR A 84 18.47 -6.29 -6.78
CA THR A 84 19.39 -7.30 -7.33
C THR A 84 18.64 -8.35 -8.17
N ARG A 85 17.40 -8.71 -7.81
CA ARG A 85 16.67 -9.83 -8.41
C ARG A 85 15.31 -9.43 -8.88
N LEU A 86 14.90 -10.01 -10.02
CA LEU A 86 13.52 -9.88 -10.54
C LEU A 86 12.73 -11.14 -10.22
N HIS A 87 11.49 -10.93 -9.81
CA HIS A 87 10.56 -11.98 -9.44
C HIS A 87 9.18 -11.74 -10.06
N VAL A 88 8.38 -12.77 -10.07
CA VAL A 88 6.96 -12.68 -10.37
C VAL A 88 6.16 -13.38 -9.27
N ALA A 89 5.21 -12.67 -8.70
CA ALA A 89 4.19 -13.25 -7.83
C ALA A 89 2.89 -13.40 -8.60
N THR A 90 2.15 -14.47 -8.32
CA THR A 90 0.86 -14.71 -8.95
C THR A 90 -0.24 -14.80 -7.92
N THR A 91 -1.39 -14.27 -8.26
CA THR A 91 -2.59 -14.36 -7.44
C THR A 91 -3.81 -14.30 -8.34
N ASP A 92 -5.00 -14.31 -7.76
CA ASP A 92 -6.26 -14.14 -8.44
C ASP A 92 -6.87 -12.77 -8.08
N ILE A 93 -7.47 -12.10 -9.06
CA ILE A 93 -8.06 -10.77 -8.86
C ILE A 93 -9.16 -10.77 -7.80
N LYS A 94 -9.92 -11.85 -7.69
CA LYS A 94 -10.97 -11.97 -6.67
C LYS A 94 -10.38 -12.02 -5.26
N ARG A 95 -9.25 -12.73 -5.10
CA ARG A 95 -8.53 -12.77 -3.81
C ARG A 95 -7.97 -11.41 -3.42
N LEU A 96 -7.39 -10.67 -4.37
CA LEU A 96 -6.90 -9.32 -4.11
C LEU A 96 -8.03 -8.37 -3.70
N LEU A 97 -9.16 -8.42 -4.40
CA LEU A 97 -10.32 -7.60 -4.08
C LEU A 97 -10.94 -7.99 -2.74
N ASP A 98 -11.06 -9.27 -2.46
CA ASP A 98 -11.54 -9.77 -1.18
C ASP A 98 -10.65 -9.27 -0.03
N TYR A 99 -9.34 -9.39 -0.18
CA TYR A 99 -8.37 -8.85 0.78
C TYR A 99 -8.53 -7.34 0.96
N ALA A 100 -8.62 -6.59 -0.13
CA ALA A 100 -8.68 -5.13 -0.08
C ALA A 100 -9.97 -4.62 0.58
N PHE A 101 -11.12 -5.23 0.28
CA PHE A 101 -12.41 -4.79 0.80
C PHE A 101 -12.74 -5.30 2.21
N HIS A 102 -12.21 -6.46 2.60
CA HIS A 102 -12.56 -7.10 3.87
C HIS A 102 -11.46 -7.03 4.93
N THR A 103 -10.31 -6.48 4.60
CA THR A 103 -9.26 -6.20 5.59
C THR A 103 -9.44 -4.78 6.14
N PRO A 104 -9.52 -4.60 7.47
CA PRO A 104 -9.68 -3.28 8.07
C PRO A 104 -8.59 -2.30 7.67
N GLN A 105 -8.92 -1.03 7.61
CA GLN A 105 -7.94 0.04 7.43
C GLN A 105 -7.00 0.15 8.63
N ASP A 106 -5.79 0.61 8.37
CA ASP A 106 -4.85 0.94 9.44
C ASP A 106 -5.34 2.18 10.18
N PRO A 107 -5.67 2.09 11.48
CA PRO A 107 -6.16 3.23 12.25
C PRO A 107 -5.15 4.39 12.32
N LEU A 108 -3.86 4.11 12.13
CA LEU A 108 -2.83 5.15 12.09
C LEU A 108 -2.74 5.87 10.75
N ARG A 109 -3.39 5.34 9.71
CA ARG A 109 -3.45 5.91 8.36
C ARG A 109 -4.86 6.33 7.96
N SER A 110 -5.83 6.16 8.83
CA SER A 110 -7.23 6.50 8.55
C SER A 110 -7.44 8.02 8.45
N ALA A 111 -8.50 8.42 7.75
CA ALA A 111 -8.94 9.81 7.70
C ALA A 111 -9.22 10.37 9.10
N ASP A 112 -9.72 9.54 10.01
CA ASP A 112 -9.97 9.93 11.41
C ASP A 112 -8.68 10.28 12.15
N CYS A 113 -7.59 9.54 11.91
CA CYS A 113 -6.29 9.87 12.49
C CYS A 113 -5.77 11.22 11.99
N VAL A 114 -5.91 11.49 10.69
CA VAL A 114 -5.54 12.80 10.11
C VAL A 114 -6.41 13.90 10.71
N LYS A 115 -7.73 13.68 10.80
CA LYS A 115 -8.65 14.64 11.41
C LYS A 115 -8.26 14.95 12.86
N GLN A 116 -7.98 13.94 13.68
CA GLN A 116 -7.55 14.12 15.07
C GLN A 116 -6.28 14.98 15.18
N ARG A 117 -5.32 14.78 14.27
CA ARG A 117 -4.09 15.60 14.22
C ARG A 117 -4.38 17.03 13.82
N CYS A 118 -5.24 17.25 12.84
CA CYS A 118 -5.67 18.59 12.44
C CYS A 118 -6.38 19.32 13.60
N ASP A 119 -7.33 18.64 14.25
CA ASP A 119 -8.06 19.20 15.41
C ASP A 119 -7.10 19.57 16.56
N LEU A 120 -6.04 18.78 16.77
CA LEU A 120 -5.01 19.08 17.77
C LEU A 120 -4.18 20.32 17.39
N ILE A 121 -3.79 20.42 16.13
CA ILE A 121 -3.05 21.57 15.61
C ILE A 121 -3.89 22.85 15.77
N ASP A 122 -5.15 22.81 15.39
CA ASP A 122 -6.05 23.96 15.51
C ASP A 122 -6.20 24.42 16.95
N ARG A 123 -6.40 23.50 17.89
CA ARG A 123 -6.43 23.80 19.33
C ARG A 123 -5.12 24.41 19.82
N ASN A 124 -3.99 23.93 19.36
CA ASN A 124 -2.69 24.48 19.73
C ASN A 124 -2.50 25.90 19.16
N LEU A 125 -2.95 26.16 17.94
CA LEU A 125 -2.91 27.48 17.32
C LEU A 125 -3.79 28.48 18.08
N GLU A 126 -5.00 28.09 18.47
CA GLU A 126 -5.89 28.90 19.31
C GLU A 126 -5.22 29.24 20.63
N PHE A 127 -4.60 28.26 21.29
CA PHE A 127 -3.87 28.49 22.53
C PHE A 127 -2.71 29.49 22.36
N ILE A 128 -1.93 29.35 21.29
CA ILE A 128 -0.81 30.27 21.00
C ILE A 128 -1.33 31.70 20.76
N HIS A 129 -2.43 31.83 19.99
CA HIS A 129 -3.03 33.14 19.71
C HIS A 129 -3.59 33.83 20.98
N GLN A 130 -4.06 33.05 21.97
CA GLN A 130 -4.53 33.58 23.25
C GLN A 130 -3.39 34.05 24.17
N GLN A 131 -2.17 33.57 23.96
CA GLN A 131 -0.98 33.90 24.73
C GLN A 131 -0.23 35.12 24.20
N GLY A 132 -0.55 35.55 22.96
CA GLY A 132 0.10 36.66 22.27
C GLY A 132 -0.49 38.03 22.51
#